data_7f90ce4ee2cc14eb54de9dc71727929f
#
_entry.id   7f90ce4ee2cc14eb54de9dc71727929f
#
_cell.length_a   1.000
_cell.length_b   1.000
_cell.length_c   1.000
_cell.angle_alpha   90.00
_cell.angle_beta   90.00
_cell.angle_gamma   90.00
#
_symmetry.space_group_name_H-M   'P 1'
#
loop_
_entity.id
_entity.type
_entity.pdbx_description
1 polymer ?
#
loop_
_entity_poly.entity_id
_entity_poly.type
_entity_poly.pdbx_seq_one_letter_code
_entity_poly.pdbx_strand_id
1 'polypeptide(L)'
;RIENDVNASAFGEFALRCGDGSLQPTDDLLLIALSRAIVTGLVMGGKLHRGNRQNAGEVGLRIIDESGLASGNLARAAESIGTVSAVLDPACIVLSLPNRESPGILAEIIDHLRINRESSAAELNLQVSRLGQGAAIVGALSLALREARTALFGESTRLIPIPKEIGHITRITARGIHSPMSMAQPAASERATLRIGVVGVGARADIAKHFELPRLNCRITAAADPHPDAEARLPQRLGRSDIKLTRNVTELIAEGIDAALVTSPDDTHAKVTCELLRAGIPVYVEKPLATRMDDAIEILRTAYETGTKLYVGHNMRHMDVVRSMRDLIRRGAIGEVKAIWCRHFVGNGGDYYFKDWHATREHATGLLLQKAAHDLDVMHWLADSHTTQVTAMGGLTLYDRITDRQDRSGQLLGDWFDMENWPPLSQKGLNPVVDVEDISMMLMQMESGLFASYQQCHYTPDYWRNYTVIGTEGRIENFGDYEGGHIKLWNRRHLYDPEGDARFPIKGDDKGHDDADVLTISEFVSFITDGTPTDTSPLGAWYAVAAAIAATDSLRNGSSPRDIPELDPDIVTYFTNNQVK
;
A
#
# COMPACT_ATOMS: atom_id res chain seq x y z
N ARG A 1 22.54 6.77 -7.65
CA ARG A 1 21.50 7.51 -8.39
C ARG A 1 20.44 6.51 -8.81
N ILE A 2 19.18 6.72 -8.43
CA ILE A 2 18.06 5.83 -8.78
C ILE A 2 17.51 6.32 -10.12
N GLU A 3 17.42 5.42 -11.10
CA GLU A 3 16.84 5.68 -12.41
C GLU A 3 15.39 5.20 -12.42
N ASN A 4 14.50 5.85 -13.20
CA ASN A 4 13.15 5.32 -13.34
C ASN A 4 13.19 4.01 -14.14
N ASP A 5 12.19 3.15 -13.93
CA ASP A 5 12.15 1.79 -14.48
C ASP A 5 12.13 1.75 -16.02
N VAL A 6 11.49 2.71 -16.68
CA VAL A 6 11.42 2.77 -18.14
C VAL A 6 12.75 3.23 -18.74
N ASN A 7 13.39 4.22 -18.14
CA ASN A 7 14.71 4.67 -18.52
C ASN A 7 15.77 3.58 -18.29
N ALA A 8 15.68 2.91 -17.11
CA ALA A 8 16.53 1.75 -16.84
C ALA A 8 16.28 0.63 -17.85
N SER A 9 15.02 0.35 -18.19
CA SER A 9 14.66 -0.65 -19.21
C SER A 9 15.22 -0.32 -20.58
N ALA A 10 15.15 0.95 -21.01
CA ALA A 10 15.73 1.38 -22.28
C ALA A 10 17.24 1.14 -22.32
N PHE A 11 17.94 1.48 -21.23
CA PHE A 11 19.38 1.25 -21.16
C PHE A 11 19.74 -0.23 -21.08
N GLY A 12 18.94 -1.06 -20.44
CA GLY A 12 19.10 -2.52 -20.38
C GLY A 12 18.96 -3.17 -21.75
N GLU A 13 17.94 -2.80 -22.52
CA GLU A 13 17.73 -3.27 -23.90
C GLU A 13 18.83 -2.79 -24.83
N PHE A 14 19.30 -1.55 -24.66
CA PHE A 14 20.43 -1.02 -25.42
C PHE A 14 21.73 -1.77 -25.12
N ALA A 15 22.07 -1.96 -23.84
CA ALA A 15 23.28 -2.66 -23.44
C ALA A 15 23.31 -4.13 -23.91
N LEU A 16 22.14 -4.81 -23.88
CA LEU A 16 22.01 -6.16 -24.42
C LEU A 16 22.31 -6.22 -25.92
N ARG A 17 21.75 -5.29 -26.69
CA ARG A 17 21.92 -5.23 -28.16
C ARG A 17 23.31 -4.81 -28.57
N CYS A 18 23.97 -3.98 -27.79
CA CYS A 18 25.40 -3.70 -28.01
C CYS A 18 26.26 -4.91 -27.69
N GLY A 19 25.89 -5.71 -26.67
CA GLY A 19 26.62 -6.91 -26.27
C GLY A 19 26.56 -8.05 -27.29
N ASP A 20 25.47 -8.16 -28.07
CA ASP A 20 25.31 -9.16 -29.14
C ASP A 20 25.62 -8.63 -30.54
N GLY A 21 26.01 -7.38 -30.67
CA GLY A 21 26.38 -6.74 -31.94
C GLY A 21 25.18 -6.26 -32.77
N SER A 22 23.96 -6.31 -32.26
CA SER A 22 22.75 -5.82 -32.96
C SER A 22 22.68 -4.30 -33.03
N LEU A 23 23.35 -3.58 -32.15
CA LEU A 23 23.53 -2.14 -32.13
C LEU A 23 25.00 -1.78 -31.88
N GLN A 24 25.40 -0.60 -32.37
CA GLN A 24 26.69 -0.02 -32.03
C GLN A 24 26.58 0.81 -30.73
N PRO A 25 27.65 0.99 -29.97
CA PRO A 25 27.66 1.79 -28.76
C PRO A 25 27.27 3.27 -28.94
N THR A 26 27.24 3.75 -30.17
CA THR A 26 26.87 5.12 -30.53
C THR A 26 25.47 5.25 -31.10
N ASP A 27 24.76 4.13 -31.29
CA ASP A 27 23.44 4.13 -31.88
C ASP A 27 22.39 4.67 -30.89
N ASP A 28 21.25 5.08 -31.42
CA ASP A 28 20.11 5.56 -30.66
C ASP A 28 19.07 4.45 -30.53
N LEU A 29 18.48 4.33 -29.33
CA LEU A 29 17.40 3.38 -29.06
C LEU A 29 16.24 4.09 -28.39
N LEU A 30 15.03 3.89 -28.93
CA LEU A 30 13.77 4.29 -28.33
C LEU A 30 13.06 3.06 -27.76
N LEU A 31 12.91 2.98 -26.45
CA LEU A 31 12.02 1.99 -25.81
C LEU A 31 10.65 2.61 -25.63
N ILE A 32 9.61 1.87 -25.99
CA ILE A 32 8.21 2.24 -25.81
C ILE A 32 7.55 1.15 -24.97
N ALA A 33 7.19 1.47 -23.75
CA ALA A 33 6.44 0.57 -22.88
C ALA A 33 4.95 0.86 -23.03
N LEU A 34 4.21 -0.15 -23.45
CA LEU A 34 2.75 -0.13 -23.54
C LEU A 34 2.17 -0.75 -22.26
N SER A 35 1.64 0.10 -21.41
CA SER A 35 0.91 -0.29 -20.20
C SER A 35 -0.44 0.43 -20.18
N ARG A 36 -0.92 0.88 -19.04
CA ARG A 36 -2.10 1.78 -18.96
C ARG A 36 -1.86 3.14 -19.62
N ALA A 37 -0.60 3.47 -19.90
CA ALA A 37 -0.17 4.65 -20.65
C ALA A 37 1.01 4.28 -21.55
N ILE A 38 1.27 5.08 -22.61
CA ILE A 38 2.52 5.00 -23.37
C ILE A 38 3.59 5.73 -22.58
N VAL A 39 4.64 5.01 -22.21
CA VAL A 39 5.83 5.57 -21.57
C VAL A 39 7.04 5.22 -22.41
N THR A 40 7.96 6.17 -22.61
CA THR A 40 9.12 5.95 -23.45
C THR A 40 10.41 6.17 -22.66
N GLY A 41 11.45 5.42 -23.00
CA GLY A 41 12.82 5.62 -22.53
C GLY A 41 13.74 5.79 -23.74
N LEU A 42 14.68 6.73 -23.68
CA LEU A 42 15.50 7.12 -24.83
C LEU A 42 17.00 7.01 -24.50
N VAL A 43 17.73 6.28 -25.33
CA VAL A 43 19.21 6.27 -25.35
C VAL A 43 19.65 6.97 -26.61
N MET A 44 20.49 8.01 -26.52
CA MET A 44 21.04 8.78 -27.64
C MET A 44 22.57 8.81 -27.57
N GLY A 45 23.23 8.45 -28.66
CA GLY A 45 24.69 8.38 -28.71
C GLY A 45 25.27 7.50 -27.59
N GLY A 46 24.61 6.39 -27.27
CA GLY A 46 24.99 5.49 -26.21
C GLY A 46 24.81 6.01 -24.78
N LYS A 47 24.13 7.13 -24.60
CA LYS A 47 23.85 7.72 -23.27
C LYS A 47 22.36 7.80 -23.02
N LEU A 48 21.94 7.43 -21.80
CA LEU A 48 20.55 7.58 -21.41
C LEU A 48 20.15 9.06 -21.38
N HIS A 49 19.13 9.40 -22.17
CA HIS A 49 18.60 10.75 -22.28
C HIS A 49 17.50 10.98 -21.27
N ARG A 50 17.74 11.83 -20.28
CA ARG A 50 16.79 12.10 -19.18
C ARG A 50 15.99 13.40 -19.38
N GLY A 51 16.36 14.21 -20.38
CA GLY A 51 15.83 15.57 -20.55
C GLY A 51 16.26 16.52 -19.43
N ASN A 52 16.05 17.83 -19.65
CA ASN A 52 16.45 18.87 -18.67
C ASN A 52 15.68 18.77 -17.33
N ARG A 53 14.50 18.17 -17.32
CA ARG A 53 13.63 17.99 -16.14
C ARG A 53 13.55 16.54 -15.68
N GLN A 54 14.36 15.65 -16.21
CA GLN A 54 14.37 14.20 -15.97
C GLN A 54 13.06 13.46 -16.37
N ASN A 55 12.20 14.10 -17.12
CA ASN A 55 10.90 13.58 -17.61
C ASN A 55 10.93 13.26 -19.11
N ALA A 56 12.10 13.09 -19.71
CA ALA A 56 12.17 12.70 -21.11
C ALA A 56 11.54 11.32 -21.29
N GLY A 57 10.53 11.25 -22.14
CA GLY A 57 9.85 10.00 -22.47
C GLY A 57 8.44 9.82 -21.87
N GLU A 58 7.96 10.71 -21.05
CA GLU A 58 6.56 10.65 -20.58
C GLU A 58 5.62 11.24 -21.64
N VAL A 59 5.10 10.39 -22.52
CA VAL A 59 4.18 10.81 -23.61
C VAL A 59 2.73 10.98 -23.12
N GLY A 60 2.42 10.53 -21.90
CA GLY A 60 1.19 10.87 -21.17
C GLY A 60 -0.16 10.44 -21.80
N LEU A 61 -0.16 9.62 -22.84
CA LEU A 61 -1.39 9.15 -23.50
C LEU A 61 -1.94 7.90 -22.79
N ARG A 62 -3.11 7.99 -22.17
CA ARG A 62 -3.87 6.81 -21.69
C ARG A 62 -4.35 5.99 -22.89
N ILE A 63 -3.95 4.72 -22.97
CA ILE A 63 -4.30 3.82 -24.08
C ILE A 63 -5.27 2.72 -23.65
N ILE A 64 -5.38 2.42 -22.36
CA ILE A 64 -6.17 1.29 -21.86
C ILE A 64 -7.27 1.84 -20.94
N ASP A 65 -8.53 1.57 -21.31
CA ASP A 65 -9.67 1.65 -20.42
C ASP A 65 -9.91 0.28 -19.73
N GLU A 66 -10.94 0.19 -18.91
CA GLU A 66 -11.29 -1.03 -18.16
C GLU A 66 -11.60 -2.27 -19.03
N SER A 67 -11.79 -2.08 -20.34
CA SER A 67 -12.09 -3.14 -21.31
C SER A 67 -10.86 -3.74 -22.01
N GLY A 68 -9.66 -3.24 -21.72
CA GLY A 68 -8.39 -3.71 -22.30
C GLY A 68 -7.97 -2.94 -23.57
N LEU A 69 -6.98 -3.49 -24.30
CA LEU A 69 -6.48 -2.93 -25.55
C LEU A 69 -7.55 -3.09 -26.67
N ALA A 70 -8.48 -2.16 -26.77
CA ALA A 70 -9.41 -2.09 -27.88
C ALA A 70 -8.70 -1.61 -29.16
N SER A 71 -9.15 -2.07 -30.34
CA SER A 71 -8.52 -1.75 -31.65
C SER A 71 -8.35 -0.26 -31.93
N GLY A 72 -9.27 0.59 -31.44
CA GLY A 72 -9.14 2.05 -31.56
C GLY A 72 -8.01 2.67 -30.73
N ASN A 73 -7.56 2.01 -29.67
CA ASN A 73 -6.46 2.45 -28.83
C ASN A 73 -5.10 2.05 -29.43
N LEU A 74 -5.04 0.96 -30.18
CA LEU A 74 -3.83 0.53 -30.90
C LEU A 74 -3.51 1.44 -32.08
N ALA A 75 -4.52 1.95 -32.80
CA ALA A 75 -4.34 2.95 -33.84
C ALA A 75 -3.72 4.24 -33.29
N ARG A 76 -4.20 4.74 -32.14
CA ARG A 76 -3.62 5.91 -31.46
C ARG A 76 -2.20 5.66 -30.94
N ALA A 77 -1.93 4.46 -30.45
CA ALA A 77 -0.59 4.05 -30.05
C ALA A 77 0.35 4.08 -31.24
N ALA A 78 -0.04 3.51 -32.38
CA ALA A 78 0.73 3.49 -33.61
C ALA A 78 0.99 4.91 -34.15
N GLU A 79 0.00 5.79 -34.13
CA GLU A 79 0.16 7.20 -34.54
C GLU A 79 1.18 7.93 -33.63
N SER A 80 1.12 7.73 -32.32
CA SER A 80 2.07 8.32 -31.37
C SER A 80 3.49 7.77 -31.56
N ILE A 81 3.62 6.46 -31.76
CA ILE A 81 4.89 5.79 -32.07
C ILE A 81 5.47 6.35 -33.38
N GLY A 82 4.63 6.47 -34.40
CA GLY A 82 5.01 7.03 -35.68
C GLY A 82 5.53 8.46 -35.59
N THR A 83 4.83 9.31 -34.84
CA THR A 83 5.20 10.71 -34.61
C THR A 83 6.52 10.83 -33.86
N VAL A 84 6.69 10.12 -32.75
CA VAL A 84 7.92 10.17 -31.95
C VAL A 84 9.09 9.60 -32.72
N SER A 85 8.89 8.51 -33.48
CA SER A 85 9.94 7.90 -34.31
C SER A 85 10.36 8.81 -35.46
N ALA A 86 9.43 9.55 -36.06
CA ALA A 86 9.75 10.50 -37.14
C ALA A 86 10.55 11.71 -36.65
N VAL A 87 10.39 12.10 -35.38
CA VAL A 87 11.13 13.23 -34.79
C VAL A 87 12.52 12.80 -34.32
N LEU A 88 12.65 11.57 -33.77
CA LEU A 88 13.88 11.10 -33.12
C LEU A 88 14.77 10.27 -34.06
N ASP A 89 14.22 9.69 -35.12
CA ASP A 89 14.88 8.81 -36.10
C ASP A 89 15.85 7.78 -35.45
N PRO A 90 15.39 6.96 -34.50
CA PRO A 90 16.25 6.07 -33.74
C PRO A 90 16.68 4.86 -34.60
N ALA A 91 17.90 4.37 -34.37
CA ALA A 91 18.43 3.17 -35.05
C ALA A 91 17.62 1.89 -34.69
N CYS A 92 16.96 1.88 -33.52
CA CYS A 92 16.11 0.77 -33.08
C CYS A 92 14.97 1.27 -32.20
N ILE A 93 13.77 0.75 -32.43
CA ILE A 93 12.59 0.95 -31.58
C ILE A 93 12.26 -0.37 -30.88
N VAL A 94 12.18 -0.36 -29.58
CA VAL A 94 11.85 -1.54 -28.77
C VAL A 94 10.50 -1.37 -28.11
N LEU A 95 9.56 -2.28 -28.39
CA LEU A 95 8.25 -2.33 -27.73
C LEU A 95 8.31 -3.27 -26.52
N SER A 96 7.99 -2.75 -25.34
CA SER A 96 7.76 -3.53 -24.13
C SER A 96 6.26 -3.68 -23.92
N LEU A 97 5.77 -4.92 -23.98
CA LEU A 97 4.36 -5.28 -23.83
C LEU A 97 4.11 -5.86 -22.43
N PRO A 98 2.91 -5.64 -21.84
CA PRO A 98 2.59 -6.14 -20.50
C PRO A 98 2.61 -7.68 -20.42
N ASN A 99 2.22 -8.37 -21.51
CA ASN A 99 2.25 -9.83 -21.62
C ASN A 99 3.00 -10.25 -22.88
N ARG A 100 3.95 -11.19 -22.76
CA ARG A 100 4.71 -11.75 -23.89
C ARG A 100 3.84 -12.52 -24.91
N GLU A 101 2.59 -12.80 -24.61
CA GLU A 101 1.71 -13.71 -25.35
C GLU A 101 0.79 -13.03 -26.38
N SER A 102 1.06 -11.78 -26.77
CA SER A 102 0.24 -11.09 -27.77
C SER A 102 1.01 -10.80 -29.07
N PRO A 103 1.38 -11.81 -29.88
CA PRO A 103 1.95 -11.61 -31.22
C PRO A 103 1.02 -10.77 -32.11
N GLY A 104 -0.29 -10.82 -31.88
CA GLY A 104 -1.30 -10.07 -32.62
C GLY A 104 -1.20 -8.55 -32.40
N ILE A 105 -0.90 -8.10 -31.19
CA ILE A 105 -0.77 -6.66 -30.88
C ILE A 105 0.37 -6.02 -31.67
N LEU A 106 1.53 -6.68 -31.75
CA LEU A 106 2.65 -6.18 -32.52
C LEU A 106 2.33 -6.09 -34.01
N ALA A 107 1.68 -7.12 -34.55
CA ALA A 107 1.26 -7.15 -35.95
C ALA A 107 0.29 -6.00 -36.27
N GLU A 108 -0.70 -5.79 -35.41
CA GLU A 108 -1.70 -4.73 -35.55
C GLU A 108 -1.08 -3.32 -35.44
N ILE A 109 -0.13 -3.09 -34.52
CA ILE A 109 0.64 -1.84 -34.45
C ILE A 109 1.46 -1.62 -35.72
N ILE A 110 2.13 -2.65 -36.20
CA ILE A 110 2.91 -2.58 -37.47
C ILE A 110 2.01 -2.24 -38.65
N ASP A 111 0.85 -2.86 -38.74
CA ASP A 111 -0.11 -2.62 -39.82
C ASP A 111 -0.65 -1.17 -39.76
N HIS A 112 -0.97 -0.65 -38.60
CA HIS A 112 -1.38 0.75 -38.42
C HIS A 112 -0.22 1.72 -38.76
N LEU A 113 1.02 1.40 -38.39
CA LEU A 113 2.19 2.21 -38.76
C LEU A 113 2.43 2.24 -40.27
N ARG A 114 2.16 1.14 -40.98
CA ARG A 114 2.27 1.04 -42.44
C ARG A 114 1.20 1.82 -43.19
N ILE A 115 -0.04 1.80 -42.69
CA ILE A 115 -1.19 2.49 -43.29
C ILE A 115 -1.05 4.00 -43.20
N ASN A 116 -0.43 4.55 -42.16
CA ASN A 116 -0.34 5.98 -41.90
C ASN A 116 0.90 6.65 -42.49
N ARG A 117 1.76 5.93 -43.23
CA ARG A 117 2.95 6.47 -43.91
C ARG A 117 2.85 6.35 -45.44
N GLU A 118 2.20 7.31 -46.06
CA GLU A 118 2.41 7.61 -47.46
C GLU A 118 3.75 8.37 -47.63
N SER A 119 4.77 7.70 -48.10
CA SER A 119 6.08 8.19 -48.53
C SER A 119 7.21 8.30 -47.49
N SER A 120 8.21 7.54 -47.78
CA SER A 120 9.56 7.28 -47.22
C SER A 120 9.62 6.22 -46.12
N ALA A 121 9.48 4.98 -46.57
CA ALA A 121 9.75 3.79 -45.74
C ALA A 121 11.27 3.52 -45.73
N ALA A 122 12.02 4.21 -44.89
CA ALA A 122 13.10 3.54 -44.20
C ALA A 122 12.41 2.50 -43.30
N GLU A 123 12.73 1.21 -43.42
CA GLU A 123 12.18 0.14 -42.61
C GLU A 123 12.47 0.47 -41.16
N LEU A 124 11.42 0.82 -40.41
CA LEU A 124 11.55 1.03 -38.97
C LEU A 124 12.05 -0.28 -38.34
N ASN A 125 13.23 -0.25 -37.73
CA ASN A 125 13.77 -1.38 -36.99
C ASN A 125 12.99 -1.53 -35.66
N LEU A 126 11.75 -2.07 -35.76
CA LEU A 126 10.84 -2.25 -34.66
C LEU A 126 10.99 -3.67 -34.10
N GLN A 127 11.31 -3.80 -32.82
CA GLN A 127 11.56 -5.06 -32.14
C GLN A 127 10.76 -5.14 -30.84
N VAL A 128 10.49 -6.37 -30.37
CA VAL A 128 9.92 -6.59 -29.03
C VAL A 128 11.04 -6.65 -27.99
N SER A 129 10.75 -6.18 -26.78
CA SER A 129 11.66 -6.28 -25.64
C SER A 129 12.11 -7.72 -25.41
N ARG A 130 13.41 -7.93 -25.39
CA ARG A 130 14.04 -9.25 -25.16
C ARG A 130 14.18 -9.56 -23.68
N LEU A 131 14.29 -8.52 -22.85
CA LEU A 131 14.42 -8.63 -21.39
C LEU A 131 13.06 -8.62 -20.67
N GLY A 132 12.00 -8.10 -21.31
CA GLY A 132 10.67 -8.02 -20.71
C GLY A 132 10.71 -7.27 -19.38
N GLN A 133 10.07 -7.81 -18.35
CA GLN A 133 10.05 -7.22 -17.00
C GLN A 133 11.43 -7.16 -16.31
N GLY A 134 12.41 -7.94 -16.77
CA GLY A 134 13.78 -7.89 -16.27
C GLY A 134 14.61 -6.72 -16.83
N ALA A 135 14.10 -5.99 -17.82
CA ALA A 135 14.85 -4.93 -18.51
C ALA A 135 15.29 -3.81 -17.55
N ALA A 136 14.44 -3.42 -16.61
CA ALA A 136 14.75 -2.38 -15.63
C ALA A 136 15.91 -2.79 -14.69
N ILE A 137 15.93 -4.03 -14.23
CA ILE A 137 16.99 -4.57 -13.36
C ILE A 137 18.33 -4.62 -14.11
N VAL A 138 18.33 -5.16 -15.31
CA VAL A 138 19.54 -5.24 -16.16
C VAL A 138 20.06 -3.85 -16.49
N GLY A 139 19.18 -2.90 -16.79
CA GLY A 139 19.53 -1.53 -17.09
C GLY A 139 20.10 -0.78 -15.89
N ALA A 140 19.47 -0.91 -14.72
CA ALA A 140 19.96 -0.31 -13.48
C ALA A 140 21.35 -0.83 -13.10
N LEU A 141 21.57 -2.16 -13.23
CA LEU A 141 22.87 -2.77 -13.00
C LEU A 141 23.93 -2.29 -14.00
N SER A 142 23.58 -2.20 -15.27
CA SER A 142 24.49 -1.73 -16.32
C SER A 142 24.89 -0.26 -16.14
N LEU A 143 23.94 0.59 -15.72
CA LEU A 143 24.21 1.99 -15.37
C LEU A 143 25.11 2.11 -14.13
N ALA A 144 24.85 1.34 -13.07
CA ALA A 144 25.64 1.34 -11.85
C ALA A 144 27.09 0.89 -12.11
N LEU A 145 27.28 -0.17 -12.89
CA LEU A 145 28.59 -0.65 -13.29
C LEU A 145 29.36 0.39 -14.14
N ARG A 146 28.67 1.08 -15.03
CA ARG A 146 29.25 2.16 -15.83
C ARG A 146 29.68 3.33 -14.95
N GLU A 147 28.84 3.78 -14.01
CA GLU A 147 29.16 4.86 -13.08
C GLU A 147 30.35 4.51 -12.15
N ALA A 148 30.33 3.29 -11.60
CA ALA A 148 31.44 2.81 -10.77
C ALA A 148 32.78 2.76 -11.56
N ARG A 149 32.74 2.31 -12.81
CA ARG A 149 33.94 2.26 -13.66
C ARG A 149 34.45 3.67 -14.01
N THR A 150 33.53 4.60 -14.33
CA THR A 150 33.88 5.99 -14.59
C THR A 150 34.53 6.64 -13.37
N ALA A 151 34.02 6.37 -12.16
CA ALA A 151 34.57 6.86 -10.91
C ALA A 151 35.97 6.31 -10.60
N LEU A 152 36.23 5.04 -10.95
CA LEU A 152 37.49 4.35 -10.67
C LEU A 152 38.58 4.58 -11.73
N PHE A 153 38.20 4.73 -12.99
CA PHE A 153 39.17 4.69 -14.13
C PHE A 153 39.07 5.89 -15.07
N GLY A 154 38.26 6.91 -14.74
CA GLY A 154 37.99 8.03 -15.61
C GLY A 154 36.99 7.72 -16.73
N GLU A 155 36.70 8.69 -17.62
CA GLU A 155 35.72 8.50 -18.69
C GLU A 155 36.10 7.32 -19.59
N SER A 156 35.31 6.26 -19.56
CA SER A 156 35.40 5.13 -20.48
C SER A 156 34.16 5.08 -21.35
N THR A 157 34.31 5.25 -22.63
CA THR A 157 33.24 5.12 -23.62
C THR A 157 32.83 3.67 -23.92
N ARG A 158 33.54 2.68 -23.38
CA ARG A 158 33.22 1.27 -23.60
C ARG A 158 32.12 0.80 -22.66
N LEU A 159 30.97 0.42 -23.24
CA LEU A 159 29.96 -0.39 -22.58
C LEU A 159 30.59 -1.71 -22.10
N ILE A 160 30.28 -2.12 -20.88
CA ILE A 160 30.62 -3.47 -20.43
C ILE A 160 29.63 -4.40 -21.12
N PRO A 161 30.08 -5.34 -21.98
CA PRO A 161 29.18 -6.31 -22.58
C PRO A 161 28.49 -7.08 -21.45
N ILE A 162 27.18 -7.21 -21.53
CA ILE A 162 26.43 -8.06 -20.60
C ILE A 162 26.84 -9.50 -20.95
N PRO A 163 27.43 -10.28 -20.02
CA PRO A 163 27.78 -11.65 -20.28
C PRO A 163 26.54 -12.44 -20.72
N LYS A 164 26.71 -13.35 -21.69
CA LYS A 164 25.59 -14.20 -22.19
C LYS A 164 24.90 -14.97 -21.06
N GLU A 165 25.62 -15.25 -19.97
CA GLU A 165 25.16 -15.90 -18.77
C GLU A 165 24.12 -15.07 -17.98
N ILE A 166 24.17 -13.73 -18.04
CA ILE A 166 23.16 -12.87 -17.41
C ILE A 166 21.80 -13.01 -18.13
N GLY A 167 21.78 -13.30 -19.42
CA GLY A 167 20.56 -13.70 -20.11
C GLY A 167 19.95 -15.00 -19.55
N HIS A 168 20.78 -15.85 -18.94
CA HIS A 168 20.34 -17.04 -18.22
C HIS A 168 19.85 -16.71 -16.80
N ILE A 169 20.51 -15.79 -16.10
CA ILE A 169 20.10 -15.31 -14.77
C ILE A 169 18.76 -14.55 -14.85
N THR A 170 18.54 -13.75 -15.89
CA THR A 170 17.21 -13.13 -16.13
C THR A 170 16.13 -14.16 -16.46
N ARG A 171 16.48 -15.32 -17.01
CA ARG A 171 15.56 -16.46 -17.12
C ARG A 171 15.32 -17.15 -15.76
N ILE A 172 16.27 -17.15 -14.87
CA ILE A 172 16.18 -17.74 -13.52
C ILE A 172 15.48 -16.76 -12.57
N THR A 173 15.78 -15.46 -12.61
CA THR A 173 15.09 -14.43 -11.81
C THR A 173 13.69 -14.15 -12.33
N ALA A 174 13.45 -14.19 -13.64
CA ALA A 174 12.09 -14.19 -14.19
C ALA A 174 11.33 -15.49 -13.86
N ARG A 175 12.00 -16.60 -13.60
CA ARG A 175 11.40 -17.82 -13.03
C ARG A 175 11.18 -17.71 -11.53
N GLY A 176 11.87 -16.83 -10.81
CA GLY A 176 11.75 -16.65 -9.35
C GLY A 176 10.83 -15.52 -8.91
N ILE A 177 10.50 -14.55 -9.78
CA ILE A 177 9.70 -13.38 -9.40
C ILE A 177 8.30 -13.37 -10.03
N HIS A 178 8.10 -13.89 -11.18
CA HIS A 178 6.87 -14.32 -11.85
C HIS A 178 7.29 -15.08 -13.10
N SER A 179 7.49 -16.38 -13.00
CA SER A 179 7.03 -17.21 -14.07
C SER A 179 5.49 -17.22 -13.95
N PRO A 180 4.81 -16.82 -15.00
CA PRO A 180 3.98 -17.84 -15.54
C PRO A 180 5.01 -18.88 -16.01
N MET A 181 5.21 -19.98 -15.27
CA MET A 181 5.52 -21.21 -15.92
C MET A 181 4.71 -21.17 -17.20
N SER A 182 5.37 -21.28 -18.40
CA SER A 182 4.77 -22.09 -19.41
C SER A 182 4.55 -23.41 -18.71
N MET A 183 3.41 -23.47 -18.11
CA MET A 183 2.68 -24.64 -17.91
C MET A 183 2.20 -25.00 -19.36
N ALA A 184 2.91 -25.93 -19.98
CA ALA A 184 2.30 -27.25 -19.79
C ALA A 184 1.80 -27.26 -18.37
N GLN A 185 0.50 -26.92 -18.20
CA GLN A 185 -0.20 -27.20 -16.98
C GLN A 185 0.29 -28.60 -16.56
N PRO A 186 1.04 -28.73 -15.46
CA PRO A 186 0.79 -29.87 -14.66
C PRO A 186 -0.70 -29.66 -14.41
N ALA A 187 -1.52 -30.61 -14.75
CA ALA A 187 -2.92 -30.64 -14.37
C ALA A 187 -2.94 -30.00 -13.00
N ALA A 188 -3.64 -28.86 -12.89
CA ALA A 188 -3.66 -28.08 -11.68
C ALA A 188 -3.76 -29.12 -10.58
N SER A 189 -2.71 -29.30 -9.79
CA SER A 189 -2.88 -29.93 -8.51
C SER A 189 -3.80 -28.94 -7.87
N GLU A 190 -5.07 -29.30 -7.82
CA GLU A 190 -6.15 -28.50 -7.27
C GLU A 190 -5.68 -28.15 -5.86
N ARG A 191 -5.07 -26.97 -5.69
CA ARG A 191 -4.89 -26.44 -4.35
C ARG A 191 -6.28 -26.40 -3.79
N ALA A 192 -6.53 -27.14 -2.72
CA ALA A 192 -7.82 -27.12 -2.07
C ALA A 192 -8.20 -25.67 -1.79
N THR A 193 -9.45 -25.31 -2.08
CA THR A 193 -9.96 -23.97 -1.79
C THR A 193 -9.81 -23.69 -0.30
N LEU A 194 -9.16 -22.59 0.07
CA LEU A 194 -8.99 -22.18 1.46
C LEU A 194 -10.35 -21.84 2.07
N ARG A 195 -10.65 -22.48 3.21
CA ARG A 195 -11.89 -22.25 3.97
C ARG A 195 -11.64 -21.13 4.96
N ILE A 196 -12.32 -20.02 4.79
CA ILE A 196 -12.15 -18.82 5.61
C ILE A 196 -13.26 -18.75 6.66
N GLY A 197 -12.85 -18.59 7.93
CA GLY A 197 -13.74 -18.26 9.03
C GLY A 197 -13.74 -16.75 9.30
N VAL A 198 -14.90 -16.19 9.64
CA VAL A 198 -15.04 -14.77 9.99
C VAL A 198 -15.50 -14.65 11.43
N VAL A 199 -14.80 -13.86 12.26
CA VAL A 199 -15.19 -13.57 13.64
C VAL A 199 -15.69 -12.13 13.74
N GLY A 200 -16.97 -11.97 14.07
CA GLY A 200 -17.69 -10.68 14.08
C GLY A 200 -18.34 -10.38 12.75
N VAL A 201 -19.69 -10.32 12.72
CA VAL A 201 -20.51 -9.99 11.54
C VAL A 201 -21.03 -8.55 11.68
N GLY A 202 -20.14 -7.64 12.08
CA GLY A 202 -20.38 -6.21 12.23
C GLY A 202 -20.15 -5.43 10.92
N ALA A 203 -20.03 -4.11 11.05
CA ALA A 203 -19.83 -3.22 9.89
C ALA A 203 -18.56 -3.56 9.10
N ARG A 204 -17.45 -3.89 9.80
CA ARG A 204 -16.15 -4.15 9.16
C ARG A 204 -16.07 -5.55 8.50
N ALA A 205 -17.02 -6.43 8.76
CA ALA A 205 -17.04 -7.76 8.13
C ALA A 205 -17.15 -7.72 6.60
N ASP A 206 -17.54 -6.58 6.03
CA ASP A 206 -17.65 -6.40 4.57
C ASP A 206 -16.35 -6.70 3.83
N ILE A 207 -15.19 -6.52 4.45
CA ILE A 207 -13.88 -6.82 3.82
C ILE A 207 -13.71 -8.32 3.52
N ALA A 208 -14.41 -9.19 4.21
CA ALA A 208 -14.36 -10.63 3.97
C ALA A 208 -14.72 -11.00 2.53
N LYS A 209 -15.58 -10.22 1.86
CA LYS A 209 -15.98 -10.45 0.46
C LYS A 209 -14.77 -10.51 -0.48
N HIS A 210 -13.69 -9.82 -0.15
CA HIS A 210 -12.47 -9.80 -0.97
C HIS A 210 -11.71 -11.13 -0.96
N PHE A 211 -11.95 -12.03 0.01
CA PHE A 211 -11.42 -13.40 -0.06
C PHE A 211 -11.99 -14.20 -1.22
N GLU A 212 -13.24 -13.95 -1.62
CA GLU A 212 -13.92 -14.69 -2.69
C GLU A 212 -13.58 -14.18 -4.11
N LEU A 213 -12.54 -13.32 -4.24
CA LEU A 213 -12.01 -12.96 -5.55
C LEU A 213 -11.45 -14.20 -6.25
N PRO A 214 -11.80 -14.47 -7.52
CA PRO A 214 -11.45 -15.71 -8.23
C PRO A 214 -9.95 -16.07 -8.18
N ARG A 215 -9.08 -15.06 -8.15
CA ARG A 215 -7.62 -15.25 -8.10
C ARG A 215 -7.09 -15.79 -6.77
N LEU A 216 -7.85 -15.68 -5.68
CA LEU A 216 -7.38 -16.05 -4.34
C LEU A 216 -7.70 -17.49 -3.97
N ASN A 217 -8.61 -18.14 -4.69
CA ASN A 217 -9.07 -19.52 -4.41
C ASN A 217 -9.46 -19.74 -2.94
N CYS A 218 -10.22 -18.79 -2.38
CA CYS A 218 -10.72 -18.82 -1.01
C CYS A 218 -12.25 -18.85 -1.01
N ARG A 219 -12.82 -19.41 0.06
CA ARG A 219 -14.27 -19.41 0.28
C ARG A 219 -14.58 -19.15 1.74
N ILE A 220 -15.50 -18.23 2.03
CA ILE A 220 -16.03 -18.03 3.38
C ILE A 220 -16.97 -19.20 3.68
N THR A 221 -16.64 -20.02 4.67
CA THR A 221 -17.42 -21.24 5.00
C THR A 221 -18.18 -21.12 6.31
N ALA A 222 -17.64 -20.37 7.28
CA ALA A 222 -18.26 -20.20 8.57
C ALA A 222 -18.01 -18.80 9.15
N ALA A 223 -18.89 -18.37 10.05
CA ALA A 223 -18.73 -17.13 10.82
C ALA A 223 -19.08 -17.37 12.28
N ALA A 224 -18.47 -16.65 13.19
CA ALA A 224 -18.78 -16.65 14.63
C ALA A 224 -19.21 -15.25 15.07
N ASP A 225 -20.41 -15.15 15.63
CA ASP A 225 -20.91 -13.93 16.24
C ASP A 225 -21.97 -14.27 17.32
N PRO A 226 -21.82 -13.83 18.57
CA PRO A 226 -22.79 -14.10 19.63
C PRO A 226 -24.07 -13.28 19.51
N HIS A 227 -24.10 -12.23 18.65
CA HIS A 227 -25.25 -11.35 18.53
C HIS A 227 -26.46 -12.08 17.93
N PRO A 228 -27.67 -11.90 18.49
CA PRO A 228 -28.88 -12.61 18.01
C PRO A 228 -29.22 -12.30 16.55
N ASP A 229 -28.92 -11.09 16.06
CA ASP A 229 -29.23 -10.67 14.69
C ASP A 229 -28.12 -11.01 13.69
N ALA A 230 -27.08 -11.70 14.10
CA ALA A 230 -25.93 -12.01 13.25
C ALA A 230 -26.33 -12.79 11.98
N GLU A 231 -27.26 -13.74 12.10
CA GLU A 231 -27.76 -14.53 10.95
C GLU A 231 -28.42 -13.63 9.90
N ALA A 232 -29.21 -12.67 10.32
CA ALA A 232 -29.89 -11.73 9.41
C ALA A 232 -28.90 -10.78 8.71
N ARG A 233 -27.70 -10.56 9.29
CA ARG A 233 -26.65 -9.70 8.75
C ARG A 233 -25.77 -10.40 7.70
N LEU A 234 -25.69 -11.74 7.69
CA LEU A 234 -24.81 -12.50 6.79
C LEU A 234 -24.92 -12.09 5.31
N PRO A 235 -26.12 -12.03 4.68
CA PRO A 235 -26.22 -11.69 3.26
C PRO A 235 -25.69 -10.30 2.95
N GLN A 236 -25.96 -9.33 3.81
CA GLN A 236 -25.52 -7.94 3.63
C GLN A 236 -24.00 -7.81 3.83
N ARG A 237 -23.47 -8.41 4.90
CA ARG A 237 -22.07 -8.23 5.31
C ARG A 237 -21.12 -9.16 4.57
N LEU A 238 -21.48 -10.41 4.37
CA LEU A 238 -20.60 -11.41 3.74
C LEU A 238 -21.02 -11.76 2.31
N GLY A 239 -22.11 -11.17 1.79
CA GLY A 239 -22.58 -11.38 0.42
C GLY A 239 -23.31 -12.71 0.20
N ARG A 240 -23.48 -13.54 1.26
CA ARG A 240 -24.02 -14.90 1.17
C ARG A 240 -24.83 -15.26 2.42
N SER A 241 -25.84 -16.12 2.25
CA SER A 241 -26.70 -16.65 3.33
C SER A 241 -26.38 -18.09 3.72
N ASP A 242 -25.56 -18.80 2.92
CA ASP A 242 -25.22 -20.21 3.13
C ASP A 242 -23.98 -20.43 4.00
N ILE A 243 -23.51 -19.36 4.69
CA ILE A 243 -22.39 -19.39 5.62
C ILE A 243 -22.87 -19.98 6.95
N LYS A 244 -22.13 -20.96 7.48
CA LYS A 244 -22.44 -21.55 8.79
C LYS A 244 -22.19 -20.54 9.89
N LEU A 245 -23.25 -20.13 10.62
CA LEU A 245 -23.11 -19.28 11.80
C LEU A 245 -22.89 -20.11 13.06
N THR A 246 -21.89 -19.73 13.85
CA THR A 246 -21.56 -20.26 15.18
C THR A 246 -21.63 -19.17 16.23
N ARG A 247 -21.68 -19.54 17.50
CA ARG A 247 -21.82 -18.58 18.61
C ARG A 247 -20.50 -18.10 19.18
N ASN A 248 -19.42 -18.84 18.94
CA ASN A 248 -18.11 -18.56 19.50
C ASN A 248 -17.00 -19.12 18.62
N VAL A 249 -15.75 -18.74 18.96
CA VAL A 249 -14.56 -19.11 18.21
C VAL A 249 -14.27 -20.60 18.29
N THR A 250 -14.50 -21.25 19.43
CA THR A 250 -14.30 -22.70 19.59
C THR A 250 -15.17 -23.51 18.61
N GLU A 251 -16.45 -23.13 18.47
CA GLU A 251 -17.34 -23.74 17.48
C GLU A 251 -16.89 -23.44 16.04
N LEU A 252 -16.41 -22.22 15.78
CA LEU A 252 -15.88 -21.85 14.45
C LEU A 252 -14.67 -22.72 14.07
N ILE A 253 -13.75 -22.95 15.00
CA ILE A 253 -12.58 -23.81 14.82
C ILE A 253 -13.03 -25.25 14.47
N ALA A 254 -14.08 -25.75 15.13
CA ALA A 254 -14.61 -27.09 14.88
C ALA A 254 -15.23 -27.27 13.46
N GLU A 255 -15.59 -26.17 12.78
CA GLU A 255 -16.04 -26.20 11.36
C GLU A 255 -14.87 -26.48 10.40
N GLY A 256 -13.63 -26.49 10.89
CA GLY A 256 -12.45 -26.88 10.12
C GLY A 256 -12.02 -25.81 9.12
N ILE A 257 -11.96 -24.56 9.52
CA ILE A 257 -11.45 -23.43 8.74
C ILE A 257 -9.92 -23.52 8.58
N ASP A 258 -9.38 -22.98 7.47
CA ASP A 258 -7.95 -22.98 7.16
C ASP A 258 -7.27 -21.64 7.50
N ALA A 259 -8.05 -20.55 7.60
CA ALA A 259 -7.61 -19.24 8.07
C ALA A 259 -8.80 -18.45 8.62
N ALA A 260 -8.53 -17.44 9.43
CA ALA A 260 -9.55 -16.62 10.05
C ALA A 260 -9.34 -15.12 9.81
N LEU A 261 -10.46 -14.41 9.62
CA LEU A 261 -10.55 -12.96 9.66
C LEU A 261 -11.24 -12.54 10.96
N VAL A 262 -10.62 -11.65 11.74
CA VAL A 262 -11.17 -11.12 12.99
C VAL A 262 -11.56 -9.66 12.79
N THR A 263 -12.87 -9.39 12.83
CA THR A 263 -13.51 -8.07 12.69
C THR A 263 -14.50 -7.80 13.83
N SER A 264 -14.33 -8.50 14.96
CA SER A 264 -15.08 -8.29 16.18
C SER A 264 -14.67 -6.97 16.87
N PRO A 265 -15.37 -6.48 17.90
CA PRO A 265 -14.96 -5.27 18.63
C PRO A 265 -13.53 -5.33 19.15
N ASP A 266 -12.85 -4.18 19.18
CA ASP A 266 -11.41 -4.03 19.46
C ASP A 266 -10.95 -4.73 20.75
N ASP A 267 -11.76 -4.65 21.82
CA ASP A 267 -11.49 -5.24 23.14
C ASP A 267 -11.54 -6.78 23.15
N THR A 268 -12.08 -7.39 22.11
CA THR A 268 -12.15 -8.85 21.95
C THR A 268 -10.97 -9.44 21.17
N HIS A 269 -10.19 -8.61 20.45
CA HIS A 269 -9.16 -9.05 19.52
C HIS A 269 -8.16 -10.02 20.15
N ALA A 270 -7.65 -9.71 21.35
CA ALA A 270 -6.62 -10.52 21.98
C ALA A 270 -7.11 -11.94 22.28
N LYS A 271 -8.26 -12.06 22.94
CA LYS A 271 -8.84 -13.36 23.29
C LYS A 271 -9.09 -14.22 22.05
N VAL A 272 -9.76 -13.64 21.05
CA VAL A 272 -10.15 -14.33 19.82
C VAL A 272 -8.92 -14.75 19.01
N THR A 273 -7.99 -13.81 18.81
CA THR A 273 -6.77 -14.06 18.02
C THR A 273 -5.88 -15.12 18.66
N CYS A 274 -5.66 -15.04 19.99
CA CYS A 274 -4.86 -16.04 20.70
C CYS A 274 -5.49 -17.45 20.67
N GLU A 275 -6.82 -17.55 20.74
CA GLU A 275 -7.52 -18.84 20.63
C GLU A 275 -7.31 -19.48 19.25
N LEU A 276 -7.44 -18.70 18.17
CA LEU A 276 -7.20 -19.14 16.79
C LEU A 276 -5.73 -19.54 16.55
N LEU A 277 -4.79 -18.70 17.00
CA LEU A 277 -3.35 -18.98 16.87
C LEU A 277 -2.94 -20.25 17.59
N ARG A 278 -3.46 -20.51 18.82
CA ARG A 278 -3.24 -21.74 19.57
C ARG A 278 -3.82 -22.99 18.90
N ALA A 279 -4.87 -22.80 18.09
CA ALA A 279 -5.44 -23.87 17.25
C ALA A 279 -4.66 -24.09 15.94
N GLY A 280 -3.58 -23.34 15.68
CA GLY A 280 -2.79 -23.42 14.46
C GLY A 280 -3.45 -22.78 13.25
N ILE A 281 -4.43 -21.91 13.45
CA ILE A 281 -5.17 -21.23 12.37
C ILE A 281 -4.54 -19.86 12.13
N PRO A 282 -4.00 -19.58 10.92
CA PRO A 282 -3.51 -18.26 10.53
C PRO A 282 -4.60 -17.19 10.67
N VAL A 283 -4.23 -16.02 11.21
CA VAL A 283 -5.18 -14.96 11.54
C VAL A 283 -4.84 -13.67 10.80
N TYR A 284 -5.84 -13.09 10.15
CA TYR A 284 -5.92 -11.67 9.85
C TYR A 284 -6.74 -11.02 10.96
N VAL A 285 -6.14 -10.18 11.78
CA VAL A 285 -6.86 -9.39 12.78
C VAL A 285 -6.95 -7.93 12.33
N GLU A 286 -8.15 -7.33 12.43
CA GLU A 286 -8.34 -5.91 12.19
C GLU A 286 -7.58 -5.05 13.21
N LYS A 287 -7.30 -3.82 12.82
CA LYS A 287 -6.69 -2.84 13.71
C LYS A 287 -7.74 -2.26 14.69
N PRO A 288 -7.33 -1.80 15.88
CA PRO A 288 -5.99 -1.92 16.46
C PRO A 288 -5.70 -3.36 16.88
N LEU A 289 -4.44 -3.75 16.97
CA LEU A 289 -4.03 -5.10 17.36
C LEU A 289 -4.70 -5.53 18.68
N ALA A 290 -4.74 -4.63 19.68
CA ALA A 290 -5.43 -4.81 20.95
C ALA A 290 -5.73 -3.44 21.58
N THR A 291 -6.58 -3.44 22.63
CA THR A 291 -6.91 -2.23 23.41
C THR A 291 -6.02 -2.02 24.64
N ARG A 292 -5.20 -3.01 24.99
CA ARG A 292 -4.28 -2.99 26.13
C ARG A 292 -2.89 -3.43 25.71
N MET A 293 -1.87 -2.89 26.38
CA MET A 293 -0.47 -3.21 26.10
C MET A 293 -0.17 -4.70 26.29
N ASP A 294 -0.59 -5.25 27.45
CA ASP A 294 -0.35 -6.65 27.78
C ASP A 294 -1.02 -7.61 26.80
N ASP A 295 -2.22 -7.26 26.33
CA ASP A 295 -2.98 -8.05 25.35
C ASP A 295 -2.27 -8.06 23.99
N ALA A 296 -1.72 -6.93 23.57
CA ALA A 296 -0.94 -6.86 22.32
C ALA A 296 0.34 -7.72 22.41
N ILE A 297 1.03 -7.68 23.56
CA ILE A 297 2.21 -8.55 23.81
C ILE A 297 1.80 -10.03 23.83
N GLU A 298 0.64 -10.38 24.43
CA GLU A 298 0.15 -11.76 24.44
C GLU A 298 -0.12 -12.29 23.03
N ILE A 299 -0.74 -11.48 22.16
CA ILE A 299 -0.96 -11.86 20.75
C ILE A 299 0.38 -12.18 20.05
N LEU A 300 1.35 -11.25 20.16
CA LEU A 300 2.67 -11.45 19.52
C LEU A 300 3.39 -12.68 20.06
N ARG A 301 3.38 -12.86 21.38
CA ARG A 301 3.98 -14.03 22.05
C ARG A 301 3.30 -15.33 21.60
N THR A 302 1.97 -15.35 21.53
CA THR A 302 1.22 -16.53 21.09
C THR A 302 1.57 -16.90 19.65
N ALA A 303 1.66 -15.92 18.74
CA ALA A 303 2.08 -16.18 17.36
C ALA A 303 3.53 -16.71 17.31
N TYR A 304 4.44 -16.13 18.09
CA TYR A 304 5.82 -16.61 18.20
C TYR A 304 5.88 -18.05 18.76
N GLU A 305 5.21 -18.34 19.88
CA GLU A 305 5.26 -19.66 20.53
C GLU A 305 4.67 -20.76 19.63
N THR A 306 3.53 -20.50 18.99
CA THR A 306 2.84 -21.47 18.12
C THR A 306 3.47 -21.59 16.73
N GLY A 307 4.17 -20.56 16.26
CA GLY A 307 4.63 -20.45 14.87
C GLY A 307 3.49 -20.24 13.88
N THR A 308 2.28 -19.93 14.36
CA THR A 308 1.12 -19.69 13.53
C THR A 308 1.16 -18.26 12.96
N LYS A 309 0.84 -18.10 11.69
CA LYS A 309 0.95 -16.82 10.97
C LYS A 309 -0.07 -15.80 11.49
N LEU A 310 0.42 -14.62 11.82
CA LEU A 310 -0.36 -13.47 12.25
C LEU A 310 -0.20 -12.32 11.25
N TYR A 311 -1.31 -11.73 10.84
CA TYR A 311 -1.36 -10.54 10.00
C TYR A 311 -2.27 -9.49 10.66
N VAL A 312 -1.89 -8.22 10.59
CA VAL A 312 -2.69 -7.12 11.16
C VAL A 312 -3.14 -6.18 10.06
N GLY A 313 -4.42 -5.83 10.05
CA GLY A 313 -5.09 -5.09 8.98
C GLY A 313 -4.75 -3.59 8.91
N HIS A 314 -3.47 -3.24 8.86
CA HIS A 314 -3.01 -1.86 8.63
C HIS A 314 -3.09 -1.50 7.13
N ASN A 315 -4.31 -1.43 6.61
CA ASN A 315 -4.62 -1.22 5.20
C ASN A 315 -4.04 0.07 4.62
N MET A 316 -3.85 1.12 5.42
CA MET A 316 -3.36 2.41 4.94
C MET A 316 -1.96 2.35 4.33
N ARG A 317 -1.13 1.35 4.65
CA ARG A 317 0.14 1.10 3.95
C ARG A 317 -0.04 0.78 2.46
N HIS A 318 -1.24 0.34 2.08
CA HIS A 318 -1.60 0.05 0.69
C HIS A 318 -2.29 1.21 -0.04
N MET A 319 -2.64 2.30 0.66
CA MET A 319 -3.19 3.49 0.02
C MET A 319 -2.15 4.15 -0.90
N ASP A 320 -2.59 4.60 -2.08
CA ASP A 320 -1.70 5.22 -3.08
C ASP A 320 -0.95 6.44 -2.52
N VAL A 321 -1.61 7.27 -1.73
CA VAL A 321 -0.97 8.44 -1.10
C VAL A 321 0.21 8.04 -0.22
N VAL A 322 0.05 7.00 0.61
CA VAL A 322 1.08 6.54 1.54
C VAL A 322 2.23 5.87 0.79
N ARG A 323 1.93 5.03 -0.19
CA ARG A 323 2.93 4.39 -1.07
C ARG A 323 3.70 5.42 -1.88
N SER A 324 3.02 6.39 -2.46
CA SER A 324 3.66 7.45 -3.24
C SER A 324 4.57 8.34 -2.38
N MET A 325 4.15 8.70 -1.16
CA MET A 325 5.00 9.44 -0.22
C MET A 325 6.23 8.62 0.17
N ARG A 326 6.07 7.33 0.51
CA ARG A 326 7.19 6.45 0.85
C ARG A 326 8.16 6.28 -0.31
N ASP A 327 7.66 6.15 -1.54
CA ASP A 327 8.49 6.05 -2.73
C ASP A 327 9.31 7.32 -2.96
N LEU A 328 8.72 8.50 -2.83
CA LEU A 328 9.44 9.77 -2.90
C LEU A 328 10.54 9.87 -1.82
N ILE A 329 10.26 9.45 -0.58
CA ILE A 329 11.24 9.42 0.50
C ILE A 329 12.39 8.45 0.16
N ARG A 330 12.08 7.23 -0.26
CA ARG A 330 13.07 6.20 -0.60
C ARG A 330 13.93 6.58 -1.80
N ARG A 331 13.39 7.36 -2.74
CA ARG A 331 14.15 7.93 -3.87
C ARG A 331 15.02 9.12 -3.48
N GLY A 332 15.03 9.51 -2.21
CA GLY A 332 15.84 10.62 -1.70
C GLY A 332 15.32 12.01 -2.07
N ALA A 333 14.01 12.15 -2.43
CA ALA A 333 13.46 13.43 -2.88
C ALA A 333 13.58 14.55 -1.84
N ILE A 334 13.70 14.19 -0.54
CA ILE A 334 13.83 15.12 0.59
C ILE A 334 15.08 14.85 1.45
N GLY A 335 15.99 13.97 1.00
CA GLY A 335 17.14 13.54 1.80
C GLY A 335 16.73 12.65 2.99
N GLU A 336 17.50 12.70 4.08
CA GLU A 336 17.23 11.96 5.32
C GLU A 336 16.05 12.57 6.07
N VAL A 337 15.05 11.77 6.47
CA VAL A 337 13.88 12.24 7.22
C VAL A 337 14.30 12.70 8.63
N LYS A 338 13.86 13.88 9.05
CA LYS A 338 14.18 14.49 10.34
C LYS A 338 12.95 14.83 11.18
N ALA A 339 11.80 15.07 10.54
CA ALA A 339 10.56 15.28 11.26
C ALA A 339 9.37 14.79 10.45
N ILE A 340 8.30 14.39 11.15
CA ILE A 340 7.03 14.02 10.53
C ILE A 340 5.87 14.53 11.36
N TRP A 341 4.92 15.19 10.70
CA TRP A 341 3.71 15.70 11.33
C TRP A 341 2.49 15.12 10.66
N CYS A 342 1.49 14.77 11.45
CA CYS A 342 0.20 14.34 10.93
C CYS A 342 -0.92 15.12 11.61
N ARG A 343 -1.84 15.64 10.79
CA ARG A 343 -3.12 16.20 11.21
C ARG A 343 -4.24 15.34 10.66
N HIS A 344 -5.17 14.95 11.52
CA HIS A 344 -6.33 14.16 11.14
C HIS A 344 -7.62 14.91 11.48
N PHE A 345 -8.32 15.33 10.45
CA PHE A 345 -9.64 15.94 10.54
C PHE A 345 -10.70 14.85 10.41
N VAL A 346 -11.52 14.63 11.44
CA VAL A 346 -12.55 13.59 11.49
C VAL A 346 -13.91 14.24 11.47
N GLY A 347 -14.33 14.72 10.29
CA GLY A 347 -15.51 15.55 10.12
C GLY A 347 -16.82 14.92 10.61
N ASN A 348 -16.99 13.62 10.41
CA ASN A 348 -18.17 12.88 10.87
C ASN A 348 -17.90 12.12 12.18
N GLY A 349 -16.99 12.62 13.02
CA GLY A 349 -16.57 11.95 14.24
C GLY A 349 -17.71 11.69 15.21
N GLY A 350 -18.70 12.60 15.30
CA GLY A 350 -19.90 12.43 16.12
C GLY A 350 -20.69 11.18 15.79
N ASP A 351 -20.88 10.90 14.50
CA ASP A 351 -21.59 9.71 14.03
C ASP A 351 -20.74 8.44 14.16
N TYR A 352 -19.43 8.51 13.87
CA TYR A 352 -18.57 7.34 13.87
C TYR A 352 -18.16 6.86 15.27
N TYR A 353 -17.98 7.79 16.25
CA TYR A 353 -17.26 7.46 17.49
C TYR A 353 -18.01 7.82 18.76
N PHE A 354 -19.17 8.48 18.70
CA PHE A 354 -19.86 8.95 19.88
C PHE A 354 -21.29 8.41 20.03
N LYS A 355 -21.70 7.47 19.16
CA LYS A 355 -23.05 6.89 19.17
C LYS A 355 -23.10 5.41 19.56
N ASP A 356 -21.97 4.74 19.59
CA ASP A 356 -21.85 3.32 19.96
C ASP A 356 -20.73 3.07 20.99
N TRP A 357 -20.22 1.85 21.06
CA TRP A 357 -19.20 1.41 22.01
C TRP A 357 -17.87 2.20 21.92
N HIS A 358 -17.55 2.79 20.78
CA HIS A 358 -16.36 3.64 20.61
C HIS A 358 -16.33 4.85 21.55
N ALA A 359 -17.50 5.29 22.03
CA ALA A 359 -17.63 6.43 22.93
C ALA A 359 -17.10 6.16 24.35
N THR A 360 -16.77 4.90 24.66
CA THR A 360 -16.42 4.48 26.03
C THR A 360 -14.98 4.02 26.15
N ARG A 361 -14.32 4.46 27.23
CA ARG A 361 -12.94 4.03 27.57
C ARG A 361 -12.86 2.53 27.85
N GLU A 362 -13.94 1.94 28.33
CA GLU A 362 -14.03 0.51 28.61
C GLU A 362 -13.74 -0.34 27.37
N HIS A 363 -14.30 0.03 26.23
CA HIS A 363 -14.21 -0.74 24.99
C HIS A 363 -13.11 -0.23 24.04
N ALA A 364 -12.95 1.09 23.92
CA ALA A 364 -12.03 1.68 22.94
C ALA A 364 -10.72 2.17 23.55
N THR A 365 -10.54 2.17 24.88
CA THR A 365 -9.43 2.83 25.58
C THR A 365 -9.42 4.34 25.35
N GLY A 366 -9.40 4.79 24.12
CA GLY A 366 -9.49 6.17 23.69
C GLY A 366 -9.32 6.30 22.17
N LEU A 367 -9.67 7.46 21.63
CA LEU A 367 -9.61 7.66 20.17
C LEU A 367 -8.18 7.86 19.65
N LEU A 368 -7.19 8.14 20.52
CA LEU A 368 -5.77 8.04 20.15
C LEU A 368 -5.39 6.59 19.80
N LEU A 369 -5.94 5.60 20.49
CA LEU A 369 -5.72 4.20 20.12
C LEU A 369 -6.56 3.83 18.89
N GLN A 370 -7.88 4.00 18.99
CA GLN A 370 -8.81 3.49 17.99
C GLN A 370 -8.58 4.10 16.58
N LYS A 371 -8.26 5.41 16.53
CA LYS A 371 -8.10 6.15 15.27
C LYS A 371 -6.64 6.40 14.92
N ALA A 372 -5.82 6.86 15.89
CA ALA A 372 -4.45 7.21 15.58
C ALA A 372 -3.55 6.00 15.31
N ALA A 373 -3.91 4.78 15.73
CA ALA A 373 -3.11 3.59 15.43
C ALA A 373 -2.82 3.43 13.93
N HIS A 374 -3.77 3.77 13.06
CA HIS A 374 -3.56 3.83 11.62
C HIS A 374 -2.48 4.83 11.21
N ASP A 375 -2.62 6.07 11.71
CA ASP A 375 -1.75 7.17 11.30
C ASP A 375 -0.34 7.00 11.89
N LEU A 376 -0.24 6.47 13.11
CA LEU A 376 1.05 6.17 13.75
C LEU A 376 1.80 5.08 13.00
N ASP A 377 1.10 4.03 12.55
CA ASP A 377 1.69 2.99 11.70
C ASP A 377 2.23 3.57 10.39
N VAL A 378 1.46 4.45 9.72
CA VAL A 378 1.92 5.16 8.52
C VAL A 378 3.12 6.04 8.82
N MET A 379 3.10 6.83 9.92
CA MET A 379 4.21 7.71 10.30
C MET A 379 5.48 6.89 10.58
N HIS A 380 5.38 5.78 11.32
CA HIS A 380 6.50 4.88 11.57
C HIS A 380 7.04 4.28 10.26
N TRP A 381 6.16 3.88 9.36
CA TRP A 381 6.55 3.31 8.07
C TRP A 381 7.20 4.33 7.14
N LEU A 382 6.70 5.58 7.08
CA LEU A 382 7.31 6.66 6.30
C LEU A 382 8.68 7.09 6.87
N ALA A 383 8.80 7.10 8.21
CA ALA A 383 10.03 7.46 8.91
C ALA A 383 11.08 6.35 8.93
N ASP A 384 10.70 5.10 8.62
CA ASP A 384 11.50 3.89 8.84
C ASP A 384 12.04 3.79 10.28
N SER A 385 11.20 4.18 11.25
CA SER A 385 11.54 4.31 12.67
C SER A 385 10.27 4.26 13.51
N HIS A 386 10.36 3.87 14.76
CA HIS A 386 9.21 3.77 15.67
C HIS A 386 9.37 4.70 16.89
N THR A 387 8.24 5.03 17.52
CA THR A 387 8.19 5.88 18.70
C THR A 387 8.83 5.17 19.90
N THR A 388 9.69 5.88 20.63
CA THR A 388 10.31 5.43 21.88
C THR A 388 9.80 6.19 23.09
N GLN A 389 9.40 7.46 22.93
CA GLN A 389 8.83 8.28 23.99
C GLN A 389 7.71 9.16 23.43
N VAL A 390 6.68 9.43 24.23
CA VAL A 390 5.53 10.26 23.86
C VAL A 390 5.07 11.16 25.01
N THR A 391 4.59 12.36 24.65
CA THR A 391 3.83 13.27 25.51
C THR A 391 2.56 13.68 24.80
N ALA A 392 1.41 13.72 25.49
CA ALA A 392 0.14 14.05 24.85
C ALA A 392 -0.75 14.95 25.73
N MET A 393 -1.60 15.73 25.04
CA MET A 393 -2.66 16.56 25.60
C MET A 393 -3.96 16.31 24.85
N GLY A 394 -5.09 16.46 25.52
CA GLY A 394 -6.40 16.31 24.91
C GLY A 394 -7.53 16.37 25.92
N GLY A 395 -8.74 16.23 25.47
CA GLY A 395 -9.91 16.25 26.35
C GLY A 395 -11.21 15.97 25.59
N LEU A 396 -12.26 15.74 26.37
CA LEU A 396 -13.63 15.75 25.90
C LEU A 396 -14.14 17.19 26.08
N THR A 397 -14.23 17.94 24.99
CA THR A 397 -14.38 19.40 25.02
C THR A 397 -15.67 19.90 24.39
N LEU A 398 -16.35 19.03 23.62
CA LEU A 398 -17.54 19.38 22.88
C LEU A 398 -18.68 18.37 23.06
N TYR A 399 -18.46 17.09 22.84
CA TYR A 399 -19.54 16.09 22.84
C TYR A 399 -20.09 15.78 24.24
N ASP A 400 -19.40 16.15 25.33
CA ASP A 400 -19.92 16.14 26.71
C ASP A 400 -21.13 17.10 26.91
N ARG A 401 -21.20 18.14 26.08
CA ARG A 401 -22.26 19.16 26.14
C ARG A 401 -23.58 18.70 25.55
N ILE A 402 -23.61 17.60 24.80
CA ILE A 402 -24.81 17.03 24.21
C ILE A 402 -25.44 16.08 25.23
N THR A 403 -26.68 16.37 25.60
CA THR A 403 -27.43 15.61 26.62
C THR A 403 -28.39 14.58 26.04
N ASP A 404 -28.65 14.64 24.74
CA ASP A 404 -29.50 13.68 24.04
C ASP A 404 -28.73 12.35 23.89
N ARG A 405 -29.17 11.31 24.59
CA ARG A 405 -28.51 10.00 24.71
C ARG A 405 -29.44 8.89 24.26
N GLN A 406 -28.88 7.89 23.58
CA GLN A 406 -29.63 6.72 23.11
C GLN A 406 -28.74 5.49 23.14
N ASP A 407 -29.25 4.37 23.69
CA ASP A 407 -28.63 3.05 23.57
C ASP A 407 -28.86 2.53 22.15
N ARG A 408 -27.75 2.21 21.47
CA ARG A 408 -27.73 1.69 20.10
C ARG A 408 -27.09 0.32 20.00
N SER A 409 -27.00 -0.43 21.10
CA SER A 409 -26.33 -1.74 21.18
C SER A 409 -26.84 -2.77 20.15
N GLY A 410 -28.09 -2.61 19.68
CA GLY A 410 -28.68 -3.47 18.63
C GLY A 410 -28.54 -2.95 17.20
N GLN A 411 -27.91 -1.78 17.00
CA GLN A 411 -27.85 -1.09 15.71
C GLN A 411 -26.41 -1.11 15.14
N LEU A 412 -26.27 -0.80 13.86
CA LEU A 412 -25.00 -0.62 13.18
C LEU A 412 -24.87 0.81 12.63
N LEU A 413 -23.64 1.26 12.37
CA LEU A 413 -23.32 2.62 11.89
C LEU A 413 -24.26 3.12 10.78
N GLY A 414 -24.61 2.28 9.82
CA GLY A 414 -25.53 2.63 8.72
C GLY A 414 -26.94 3.00 9.17
N ASP A 415 -27.34 2.66 10.40
CA ASP A 415 -28.69 2.95 10.91
C ASP A 415 -28.81 4.37 11.45
N TRP A 416 -27.69 5.05 11.76
CA TRP A 416 -27.70 6.41 12.36
C TRP A 416 -26.78 7.41 11.68
N PHE A 417 -25.95 6.99 10.70
CA PHE A 417 -25.05 7.88 10.01
C PHE A 417 -25.84 8.88 9.16
N ASP A 418 -25.55 10.18 9.35
CA ASP A 418 -26.20 11.26 8.60
C ASP A 418 -25.23 12.41 8.37
N MET A 419 -24.97 12.74 7.10
CA MET A 419 -24.11 13.84 6.69
C MET A 419 -24.64 15.22 7.09
N GLU A 420 -25.94 15.33 7.38
CA GLU A 420 -26.58 16.58 7.79
C GLU A 420 -26.42 16.89 9.28
N ASN A 421 -25.76 16.00 10.05
CA ASN A 421 -25.49 16.22 11.48
C ASN A 421 -24.38 17.26 11.72
N TRP A 422 -24.59 18.46 11.21
CA TRP A 422 -23.69 19.61 11.32
C TRP A 422 -24.46 20.89 11.70
N PRO A 423 -23.96 21.80 12.56
CA PRO A 423 -22.65 21.70 13.28
C PRO A 423 -22.63 20.59 14.37
N PRO A 424 -21.47 20.25 14.93
CA PRO A 424 -21.32 19.08 15.85
C PRO A 424 -22.30 19.06 17.02
N LEU A 425 -22.69 20.23 17.56
CA LEU A 425 -23.67 20.32 18.66
C LEU A 425 -25.11 20.02 18.22
N SER A 426 -25.39 19.84 16.93
CA SER A 426 -26.70 19.37 16.44
C SER A 426 -26.87 17.85 16.54
N GLN A 427 -25.81 17.11 16.85
CA GLN A 427 -25.84 15.67 17.04
C GLN A 427 -26.84 15.26 18.11
N LYS A 428 -27.53 14.15 17.89
CA LYS A 428 -28.50 13.55 18.79
C LYS A 428 -28.24 12.05 18.96
N GLY A 429 -28.78 11.48 20.02
CA GLY A 429 -28.70 10.06 20.31
C GLY A 429 -27.27 9.59 20.49
N LEU A 430 -26.41 10.34 21.18
CA LEU A 430 -25.10 9.87 21.55
C LEU A 430 -25.19 8.69 22.50
N ASN A 431 -24.13 7.87 22.60
CA ASN A 431 -24.06 6.76 23.54
C ASN A 431 -24.39 7.23 24.97
N PRO A 432 -25.09 6.44 25.80
CA PRO A 432 -25.38 6.78 27.19
C PRO A 432 -24.15 7.23 27.96
N VAL A 433 -22.99 6.59 27.72
CA VAL A 433 -21.69 6.95 28.29
C VAL A 433 -20.81 7.53 27.16
N VAL A 434 -20.31 8.74 27.39
CA VAL A 434 -19.32 9.40 26.50
C VAL A 434 -18.21 9.89 27.41
N ASP A 435 -17.06 9.22 27.38
CA ASP A 435 -15.93 9.52 28.27
C ASP A 435 -14.56 9.49 27.55
N VAL A 436 -14.52 9.21 26.23
CA VAL A 436 -13.31 9.34 25.41
C VAL A 436 -13.08 10.80 24.98
N GLU A 437 -11.85 11.13 24.67
CA GLU A 437 -11.43 12.47 24.26
C GLU A 437 -11.84 12.75 22.79
N ASP A 438 -12.47 13.90 22.53
CA ASP A 438 -12.90 14.35 21.17
C ASP A 438 -11.84 15.18 20.43
N ILE A 439 -10.79 15.62 21.14
CA ILE A 439 -9.60 16.26 20.59
C ILE A 439 -8.35 15.76 21.30
N SER A 440 -7.29 15.46 20.55
CA SER A 440 -6.02 15.00 21.11
C SER A 440 -4.84 15.43 20.25
N MET A 441 -3.71 15.70 20.92
CA MET A 441 -2.44 16.05 20.30
C MET A 441 -1.31 15.30 21.04
N MET A 442 -0.31 14.81 20.27
CA MET A 442 0.85 14.14 20.85
C MET A 442 2.15 14.56 20.16
N LEU A 443 3.23 14.56 20.94
CA LEU A 443 4.60 14.72 20.48
C LEU A 443 5.33 13.40 20.74
N MET A 444 6.20 13.01 19.80
CA MET A 444 6.91 11.74 19.83
C MET A 444 8.39 11.95 19.55
N GLN A 445 9.24 11.20 20.24
CA GLN A 445 10.61 10.93 19.86
C GLN A 445 10.69 9.52 19.31
N MET A 446 11.35 9.35 18.17
CA MET A 446 11.54 8.05 17.55
C MET A 446 12.95 7.51 17.77
N GLU A 447 13.14 6.20 17.58
CA GLU A 447 14.39 5.49 17.79
C GLU A 447 15.56 6.11 17.01
N SER A 448 15.32 6.55 15.78
CA SER A 448 16.33 7.24 14.93
C SER A 448 16.70 8.65 15.41
N GLY A 449 16.11 9.14 16.51
CA GLY A 449 16.26 10.52 16.98
C GLY A 449 15.38 11.54 16.25
N LEU A 450 14.50 11.10 15.35
CA LEU A 450 13.52 11.93 14.66
C LEU A 450 12.42 12.36 15.62
N PHE A 451 11.86 13.56 15.40
CA PHE A 451 10.71 14.09 16.14
C PHE A 451 9.44 14.04 15.30
N ALA A 452 8.34 13.66 15.94
CA ALA A 452 7.05 13.61 15.26
C ALA A 452 5.93 14.24 16.09
N SER A 453 4.86 14.67 15.43
CA SER A 453 3.63 15.11 16.08
C SER A 453 2.41 14.55 15.37
N TYR A 454 1.39 14.21 16.16
CA TYR A 454 0.10 13.79 15.67
C TYR A 454 -1.01 14.59 16.33
N GLN A 455 -2.03 14.98 15.57
CA GLN A 455 -3.17 15.75 16.03
C GLN A 455 -4.45 15.18 15.42
N GLN A 456 -5.48 14.98 16.21
CA GLN A 456 -6.81 14.59 15.73
C GLN A 456 -7.91 15.44 16.36
N CYS A 457 -8.94 15.70 15.56
CA CYS A 457 -10.13 16.41 16.00
C CYS A 457 -11.37 15.75 15.41
N HIS A 458 -12.35 15.37 16.25
CA HIS A 458 -13.53 14.62 15.85
C HIS A 458 -14.77 15.48 15.59
N TYR A 459 -14.58 16.80 15.39
CA TYR A 459 -15.66 17.75 15.13
C TYR A 459 -15.26 18.84 14.11
N THR A 460 -14.49 18.48 13.09
CA THR A 460 -14.16 19.33 11.94
C THR A 460 -15.23 19.24 10.85
N PRO A 461 -15.37 20.24 9.97
CA PRO A 461 -16.35 20.20 8.89
C PRO A 461 -15.99 19.26 7.74
N ASP A 462 -14.74 18.85 7.65
CA ASP A 462 -14.14 18.05 6.59
C ASP A 462 -13.40 16.83 7.17
N TYR A 463 -13.11 15.89 6.29
CA TYR A 463 -12.43 14.65 6.64
C TYR A 463 -11.23 14.45 5.73
N TRP A 464 -10.02 14.48 6.27
CA TRP A 464 -8.81 14.03 5.59
C TRP A 464 -7.61 13.92 6.53
N ARG A 465 -6.57 13.21 6.07
CA ARG A 465 -5.29 13.12 6.75
C ARG A 465 -4.25 13.93 6.00
N ASN A 466 -3.49 14.72 6.75
CA ASN A 466 -2.40 15.51 6.19
C ASN A 466 -1.09 15.10 6.85
N TYR A 467 -0.24 14.45 6.07
CA TYR A 467 1.13 14.10 6.46
C TYR A 467 2.10 15.13 5.89
N THR A 468 2.92 15.73 6.75
CA THR A 468 4.07 16.56 6.35
C THR A 468 5.34 15.84 6.77
N VAL A 469 6.19 15.47 5.82
CA VAL A 469 7.47 14.82 6.07
C VAL A 469 8.61 15.77 5.69
N ILE A 470 9.50 16.04 6.64
CA ILE A 470 10.60 16.99 6.50
C ILE A 470 11.91 16.22 6.56
N GLY A 471 12.73 16.40 5.54
CA GLY A 471 14.07 15.83 5.44
C GLY A 471 15.16 16.90 5.36
N THR A 472 16.41 16.44 5.24
CA THR A 472 17.60 17.32 5.15
C THR A 472 17.66 18.14 3.86
N GLU A 473 16.95 17.72 2.80
CA GLU A 473 17.00 18.33 1.47
C GLU A 473 15.64 18.80 0.96
N GLY A 474 14.59 18.70 1.77
CA GLY A 474 13.25 19.13 1.36
C GLY A 474 12.15 18.67 2.29
N ARG A 475 10.91 18.88 1.86
CA ARG A 475 9.71 18.37 2.51
C ARG A 475 8.67 17.92 1.48
N ILE A 476 7.86 16.96 1.85
CA ILE A 476 6.66 16.56 1.12
C ILE A 476 5.44 16.70 2.01
N GLU A 477 4.29 16.98 1.40
CA GLU A 477 3.02 17.12 2.09
C GLU A 477 1.88 16.68 1.17
N ASN A 478 0.92 15.89 1.69
CA ASN A 478 -0.27 15.54 0.93
C ASN A 478 -1.42 16.52 1.17
N PHE A 479 -2.21 16.75 0.14
CA PHE A 479 -3.43 17.54 0.13
C PHE A 479 -4.55 16.65 -0.42
N GLY A 480 -5.37 16.11 0.49
CA GLY A 480 -6.24 14.97 0.26
C GLY A 480 -5.50 13.64 0.45
N ASP A 481 -6.25 12.56 0.66
CA ASP A 481 -5.74 11.20 0.89
C ASP A 481 -6.35 10.14 -0.05
N TYR A 482 -7.09 10.57 -1.08
CA TYR A 482 -7.74 9.74 -2.10
C TYR A 482 -7.70 10.41 -3.48
N GLU A 483 -8.34 9.82 -4.48
CA GLU A 483 -8.37 10.34 -5.85
C GLU A 483 -8.81 11.82 -5.92
N GLY A 484 -8.10 12.59 -6.74
CA GLY A 484 -8.24 14.05 -6.81
C GLY A 484 -7.33 14.83 -5.86
N GLY A 485 -6.79 14.19 -4.83
CA GLY A 485 -5.74 14.73 -3.98
C GLY A 485 -4.38 14.75 -4.68
N HIS A 486 -3.39 15.30 -4.00
CA HIS A 486 -2.02 15.36 -4.53
C HIS A 486 -0.97 15.49 -3.42
N ILE A 487 0.24 15.05 -3.72
CA ILE A 487 1.43 15.26 -2.89
C ILE A 487 2.22 16.40 -3.51
N LYS A 488 2.65 17.37 -2.69
CA LYS A 488 3.54 18.45 -3.10
C LYS A 488 4.93 18.23 -2.50
N LEU A 489 5.95 18.56 -3.28
CA LEU A 489 7.37 18.50 -2.92
C LEU A 489 7.95 19.91 -2.95
N TRP A 490 8.71 20.29 -1.91
CA TRP A 490 9.56 21.47 -1.86
C TRP A 490 10.99 21.01 -1.57
N ASN A 491 11.87 21.09 -2.53
CA ASN A 491 13.27 20.70 -2.42
C ASN A 491 14.25 21.70 -3.04
N ARG A 492 13.79 22.93 -3.25
CA ARG A 492 14.62 24.07 -3.62
C ARG A 492 14.46 25.20 -2.61
N ARG A 493 15.53 25.95 -2.40
CA ARG A 493 15.49 27.11 -1.51
C ARG A 493 14.98 28.35 -2.25
N HIS A 494 13.77 28.78 -1.96
CA HIS A 494 13.13 30.00 -2.49
C HIS A 494 12.12 30.55 -1.46
N LEU A 495 11.48 31.67 -1.78
CA LEU A 495 10.32 32.15 -1.03
C LEU A 495 9.19 31.08 -1.12
N TYR A 496 8.32 31.07 -0.10
CA TYR A 496 7.23 30.10 -0.06
C TYR A 496 6.37 30.17 -1.33
N ASP A 497 6.27 29.03 -2.00
CA ASP A 497 5.36 28.82 -3.13
C ASP A 497 4.32 27.74 -2.70
N PRO A 498 3.01 28.07 -2.69
CA PRO A 498 1.99 27.10 -2.32
C PRO A 498 1.89 25.92 -3.29
N GLU A 499 2.40 26.04 -4.52
CA GLU A 499 2.37 24.94 -5.51
C GLU A 499 3.55 23.96 -5.34
N GLY A 500 4.61 24.38 -4.62
CA GLY A 500 5.83 23.59 -4.45
C GLY A 500 6.67 23.49 -5.73
N ASP A 501 7.78 22.74 -5.64
CA ASP A 501 8.69 22.50 -6.77
C ASP A 501 8.17 21.39 -7.70
N ALA A 502 7.36 20.46 -7.17
CA ALA A 502 6.71 19.40 -7.92
C ALA A 502 5.40 18.97 -7.25
N ARG A 503 4.49 18.45 -8.08
CA ARG A 503 3.17 17.97 -7.66
C ARG A 503 2.92 16.58 -8.24
N PHE A 504 2.50 15.63 -7.40
CA PHE A 504 2.21 14.25 -7.77
C PHE A 504 0.72 13.97 -7.47
N PRO A 505 -0.09 13.62 -8.48
CA PRO A 505 -1.49 13.28 -8.26
C PRO A 505 -1.58 11.96 -7.48
N ILE A 506 -2.51 11.90 -6.53
CA ILE A 506 -2.88 10.66 -5.85
C ILE A 506 -3.80 9.90 -6.79
N LYS A 507 -3.45 8.63 -7.03
CA LYS A 507 -4.24 7.67 -7.78
C LYS A 507 -4.99 6.80 -6.78
N GLY A 508 -6.07 6.18 -7.19
CA GLY A 508 -6.89 5.36 -6.31
C GLY A 508 -8.36 5.64 -6.58
N ASP A 509 -9.26 5.04 -5.83
CA ASP A 509 -10.66 5.36 -5.94
C ASP A 509 -11.07 6.46 -4.93
N ASP A 510 -12.28 6.97 -5.08
CA ASP A 510 -12.87 7.99 -4.22
C ASP A 510 -13.54 7.39 -2.96
N LYS A 511 -13.46 6.06 -2.78
CA LYS A 511 -14.16 5.31 -1.73
C LYS A 511 -13.31 5.06 -0.48
N GLY A 512 -12.15 5.67 -0.38
CA GLY A 512 -11.29 5.66 0.80
C GLY A 512 -10.47 4.36 0.93
N HIS A 513 -10.93 3.40 1.70
CA HIS A 513 -10.13 2.20 1.99
C HIS A 513 -10.32 1.04 1.02
N ASP A 514 -11.23 1.07 0.05
CA ASP A 514 -11.68 -0.08 -0.72
C ASP A 514 -10.56 -0.78 -1.51
N ASP A 515 -9.75 -0.04 -2.24
CA ASP A 515 -8.59 -0.61 -2.94
C ASP A 515 -7.55 -1.19 -1.97
N ALA A 516 -7.31 -0.52 -0.85
CA ALA A 516 -6.38 -0.97 0.17
C ALA A 516 -6.85 -2.25 0.85
N ASP A 517 -8.16 -2.43 1.05
CA ASP A 517 -8.73 -3.63 1.65
C ASP A 517 -8.54 -4.87 0.75
N VAL A 518 -8.74 -4.72 -0.55
CA VAL A 518 -8.45 -5.77 -1.53
C VAL A 518 -6.97 -6.19 -1.50
N LEU A 519 -6.08 -5.20 -1.37
CA LEU A 519 -4.64 -5.43 -1.35
C LEU A 519 -4.19 -6.12 -0.05
N THR A 520 -4.71 -5.73 1.12
CA THR A 520 -4.38 -6.41 2.39
C THR A 520 -4.84 -7.85 2.42
N ILE A 521 -6.07 -8.14 1.95
CA ILE A 521 -6.57 -9.53 1.86
C ILE A 521 -5.71 -10.35 0.89
N SER A 522 -5.36 -9.80 -0.26
CA SER A 522 -4.49 -10.48 -1.24
C SER A 522 -3.09 -10.75 -0.66
N GLU A 523 -2.52 -9.79 0.07
CA GLU A 523 -1.24 -9.93 0.76
C GLU A 523 -1.30 -11.01 1.85
N PHE A 524 -2.34 -11.02 2.67
CA PHE A 524 -2.55 -12.05 3.69
C PHE A 524 -2.63 -13.45 3.08
N VAL A 525 -3.43 -13.63 2.03
CA VAL A 525 -3.55 -14.94 1.35
C VAL A 525 -2.19 -15.38 0.80
N SER A 526 -1.46 -14.51 0.10
CA SER A 526 -0.13 -14.82 -0.42
C SER A 526 0.87 -15.15 0.69
N PHE A 527 0.78 -14.44 1.82
CA PHE A 527 1.62 -14.68 2.99
C PHE A 527 1.40 -16.07 3.60
N ILE A 528 0.15 -16.51 3.77
CA ILE A 528 -0.15 -17.81 4.38
C ILE A 528 0.04 -18.98 3.41
N THR A 529 -0.11 -18.78 2.10
CA THR A 529 0.01 -19.83 1.08
C THR A 529 1.43 -20.00 0.55
N ASP A 530 2.13 -18.91 0.31
CA ASP A 530 3.40 -18.88 -0.40
C ASP A 530 4.56 -18.38 0.46
N GLY A 531 4.28 -17.89 1.70
CA GLY A 531 5.28 -17.29 2.57
C GLY A 531 5.80 -15.94 2.08
N THR A 532 5.06 -15.27 1.17
CA THR A 532 5.44 -13.96 0.63
C THR A 532 5.60 -12.94 1.75
N PRO A 533 6.70 -12.16 1.81
CA PRO A 533 6.83 -11.07 2.78
C PRO A 533 5.70 -10.05 2.66
N THR A 534 5.31 -9.47 3.78
CA THR A 534 4.21 -8.49 3.87
C THR A 534 4.74 -7.07 4.04
N ASP A 535 4.05 -6.09 3.47
CA ASP A 535 4.30 -4.66 3.73
C ASP A 535 3.75 -4.25 5.11
N THR A 536 2.68 -4.91 5.59
CA THR A 536 2.20 -4.75 6.97
C THR A 536 2.93 -5.70 7.90
N SER A 537 3.14 -5.27 9.14
CA SER A 537 3.87 -6.07 10.12
C SER A 537 3.16 -6.06 11.47
N PRO A 538 2.98 -7.23 12.13
CA PRO A 538 2.50 -7.27 13.51
C PRO A 538 3.38 -6.48 14.47
N LEU A 539 4.70 -6.41 14.21
CA LEU A 539 5.62 -5.58 14.98
C LEU A 539 5.32 -4.09 14.79
N GLY A 540 5.07 -3.64 13.55
CA GLY A 540 4.63 -2.27 13.25
C GLY A 540 3.30 -1.94 13.96
N ALA A 541 2.36 -2.88 13.96
CA ALA A 541 1.09 -2.74 14.67
C ALA A 541 1.28 -2.60 16.19
N TRP A 542 2.19 -3.36 16.79
CA TRP A 542 2.57 -3.23 18.19
C TRP A 542 3.10 -1.82 18.49
N TYR A 543 4.06 -1.30 17.74
CA TYR A 543 4.61 0.03 17.96
C TYR A 543 3.55 1.12 17.85
N ALA A 544 2.62 1.01 16.91
CA ALA A 544 1.52 1.96 16.77
C ALA A 544 0.56 1.92 17.97
N VAL A 545 0.18 0.72 18.41
CA VAL A 545 -0.68 0.51 19.58
C VAL A 545 0.01 0.99 20.87
N ALA A 546 1.28 0.64 21.06
CA ALA A 546 2.04 1.03 22.24
C ALA A 546 2.18 2.56 22.35
N ALA A 547 2.50 3.24 21.25
CA ALA A 547 2.57 4.69 21.20
C ALA A 547 1.21 5.35 21.51
N ALA A 548 0.11 4.82 20.96
CA ALA A 548 -1.22 5.35 21.18
C ALA A 548 -1.73 5.15 22.64
N ILE A 549 -1.47 3.98 23.25
CA ILE A 549 -1.81 3.71 24.65
C ILE A 549 -0.97 4.59 25.56
N ALA A 550 0.33 4.68 25.36
CA ALA A 550 1.22 5.53 26.15
C ALA A 550 0.83 7.01 26.04
N ALA A 551 0.43 7.48 24.85
CA ALA A 551 -0.08 8.83 24.65
C ALA A 551 -1.40 9.07 25.40
N THR A 552 -2.32 8.09 25.39
CA THR A 552 -3.57 8.15 26.13
C THR A 552 -3.30 8.21 27.65
N ASP A 553 -2.33 7.43 28.14
CA ASP A 553 -1.91 7.49 29.53
C ASP A 553 -1.26 8.85 29.88
N SER A 554 -0.39 9.37 29.01
CA SER A 554 0.22 10.69 29.18
C SER A 554 -0.80 11.80 29.32
N LEU A 555 -1.76 11.90 28.40
CA LEU A 555 -2.79 12.96 28.41
C LEU A 555 -3.68 12.90 29.67
N ARG A 556 -3.99 11.70 30.18
CA ARG A 556 -4.83 11.49 31.37
C ARG A 556 -4.07 11.70 32.68
N ASN A 557 -2.74 11.73 32.63
CA ASN A 557 -1.86 11.85 33.79
C ASN A 557 -0.97 13.11 33.71
N GLY A 558 -1.58 14.26 33.38
CA GLY A 558 -0.94 15.57 33.43
C GLY A 558 0.11 15.79 32.33
N SER A 559 -0.06 15.15 31.19
CA SER A 559 0.83 15.27 30.02
C SER A 559 2.29 14.89 30.29
N SER A 560 2.50 14.01 31.27
CA SER A 560 3.86 13.55 31.61
C SER A 560 4.40 12.62 30.52
N PRO A 561 5.70 12.70 30.19
CA PRO A 561 6.32 11.80 29.22
C PRO A 561 6.12 10.32 29.58
N ARG A 562 5.93 9.49 28.57
CA ARG A 562 5.83 8.03 28.68
C ARG A 562 6.79 7.38 27.72
N ASP A 563 7.58 6.46 28.21
CA ASP A 563 8.45 5.62 27.40
C ASP A 563 7.64 4.43 26.85
N ILE A 564 7.98 4.00 25.64
CA ILE A 564 7.39 2.81 25.03
C ILE A 564 8.17 1.59 25.54
N PRO A 565 7.51 0.55 26.09
CA PRO A 565 8.20 -0.65 26.56
C PRO A 565 8.93 -1.36 25.42
N GLU A 566 10.09 -1.91 25.71
CA GLU A 566 10.80 -2.79 24.79
C GLU A 566 10.11 -4.16 24.72
N LEU A 567 10.07 -4.73 23.51
CA LEU A 567 9.66 -6.12 23.31
C LEU A 567 10.82 -7.08 23.54
N ASP A 568 10.48 -8.32 23.83
CA ASP A 568 11.42 -9.43 23.84
C ASP A 568 12.19 -9.51 22.50
N PRO A 569 13.52 -9.49 22.50
CA PRO A 569 14.33 -9.53 21.28
C PRO A 569 14.04 -10.73 20.36
N ASP A 570 13.66 -11.88 20.93
CA ASP A 570 13.33 -13.07 20.14
C ASP A 570 12.02 -12.87 19.37
N ILE A 571 11.03 -12.19 19.99
CA ILE A 571 9.78 -11.81 19.33
C ILE A 571 10.06 -10.81 18.21
N VAL A 572 10.89 -9.78 18.47
CA VAL A 572 11.28 -8.80 17.45
C VAL A 572 11.95 -9.50 16.27
N THR A 573 12.92 -10.37 16.53
CA THR A 573 13.64 -11.12 15.50
C THR A 573 12.70 -11.99 14.67
N TYR A 574 11.78 -12.71 15.31
CA TYR A 574 10.80 -13.56 14.64
C TYR A 574 9.94 -12.79 13.63
N PHE A 575 9.38 -11.65 14.04
CA PHE A 575 8.54 -10.85 13.14
C PHE A 575 9.34 -10.12 12.07
N THR A 576 10.57 -9.69 12.37
CA THR A 576 11.48 -9.10 11.38
C THR A 576 11.87 -10.12 10.30
N ASN A 577 11.98 -11.40 10.67
CA ASN A 577 12.28 -12.51 9.76
C ASN A 577 11.03 -13.13 9.12
N ASN A 578 9.97 -12.34 8.89
CA ASN A 578 8.74 -12.78 8.23
C ASN A 578 8.09 -14.01 8.93
N GLN A 579 8.16 -14.04 10.26
CA GLN A 579 7.59 -15.09 11.11
C GLN A 579 8.14 -16.50 10.77
N VAL A 580 9.44 -16.57 10.54
CA VAL A 580 10.20 -17.83 10.39
C VAL A 580 11.10 -17.97 11.60
N LYS A 581 11.01 -19.15 12.29
CA LYS A 581 11.89 -19.52 13.42
C LYS A 581 13.24 -20.01 12.94
#